data_8a6a7752e93bac3b0f2c89049b0ee3e1
#
_entry.id   8a6a7752e93bac3b0f2c89049b0ee3e1
#
_cell.length_a   1.000
_cell.length_b   1.000
_cell.length_c   1.000
_cell.angle_alpha   90.00
_cell.angle_beta   90.00
_cell.angle_gamma   90.00
#
_symmetry.space_group_name_H-M   'P 1'
#
loop_
_entity.id
_entity.type
_entity.pdbx_description
1 polymer ?
#
loop_
_entity_poly.entity_id
_entity_poly.type
_entity_poly.pdbx_seq_one_letter_code
_entity_poly.pdbx_strand_id
1 'polypeptide(L)'
;RQVTGKSVVKQKLNSRITFYDKRGEFSGIVSQKANHEGVDLYNSNQKQVDVPIFPASNGEVVYVRLGCESSKQFSENENLRECGAGWGNHIVIKHPSGIYTRYAHLRHDGIFKVVGDQVIQSDIIGLMGNSGRSEERHLHFEIGIFDGAFDSCGPSQSFDKVLDPIDYGI
;
A
#
# COMPACT_ATOMS: atom_id res chain seq x y z
N ARG A 1 19.76 -25.12 -2.49
CA ARG A 1 18.38 -25.59 -2.74
C ARG A 1 17.77 -24.65 -3.76
N GLN A 2 17.56 -25.17 -4.97
CA GLN A 2 16.85 -24.45 -6.01
C GLN A 2 15.42 -24.24 -5.54
N VAL A 3 15.01 -22.99 -5.40
CA VAL A 3 13.60 -22.63 -5.27
C VAL A 3 12.99 -22.90 -6.65
N THR A 4 12.29 -23.99 -6.77
CA THR A 4 11.47 -24.27 -7.94
C THR A 4 10.46 -23.14 -8.05
N GLY A 5 10.63 -22.30 -9.08
CA GLY A 5 9.72 -21.21 -9.38
C GLY A 5 8.33 -21.75 -9.62
N LYS A 6 7.48 -21.73 -8.60
CA LYS A 6 6.05 -21.78 -8.84
C LYS A 6 5.74 -20.55 -9.67
N SER A 7 5.35 -20.78 -10.91
CA SER A 7 4.72 -19.78 -11.76
C SER A 7 3.62 -19.11 -10.92
N VAL A 8 3.87 -17.88 -10.49
CA VAL A 8 2.83 -17.08 -9.86
C VAL A 8 1.79 -16.86 -10.95
N VAL A 9 0.66 -17.54 -10.83
CA VAL A 9 -0.45 -17.34 -11.74
C VAL A 9 -0.78 -15.86 -11.66
N LYS A 10 -0.62 -15.12 -12.76
CA LYS A 10 -0.97 -13.72 -12.89
C LYS A 10 -2.49 -13.59 -12.74
N GLN A 11 -2.96 -13.63 -11.50
CA GLN A 11 -4.37 -13.48 -11.21
C GLN A 11 -4.70 -12.01 -11.32
N LYS A 12 -5.57 -11.66 -12.27
CA LYS A 12 -6.11 -10.29 -12.33
C LYS A 12 -6.74 -9.98 -10.98
N LEU A 13 -6.21 -8.99 -10.30
CA LEU A 13 -6.82 -8.42 -9.11
C LEU A 13 -8.04 -7.63 -9.58
N ASN A 14 -9.22 -8.23 -9.49
CA ASN A 14 -10.48 -7.57 -9.84
C ASN A 14 -10.88 -6.63 -8.69
N SER A 15 -10.27 -5.45 -8.65
CA SER A 15 -10.33 -4.57 -7.50
C SER A 15 -10.96 -3.24 -7.86
N ARG A 16 -11.73 -2.67 -6.93
CA ARG A 16 -12.25 -1.29 -7.00
C ARG A 16 -11.13 -0.24 -6.96
N ILE A 17 -9.89 -0.61 -6.70
CA ILE A 17 -8.70 0.25 -6.83
C ILE A 17 -8.57 0.79 -8.26
N THR A 18 -9.01 0.05 -9.27
CA THR A 18 -8.97 0.48 -10.67
C THR A 18 -9.89 1.65 -11.02
N PHE A 19 -10.78 2.06 -10.11
CA PHE A 19 -11.62 3.25 -10.31
C PHE A 19 -10.90 4.58 -10.07
N TYR A 20 -9.66 4.54 -9.60
CA TYR A 20 -8.88 5.74 -9.35
C TYR A 20 -7.95 6.05 -10.53
N ASP A 21 -7.68 7.34 -10.74
CA ASP A 21 -6.74 7.78 -11.76
C ASP A 21 -5.30 7.40 -11.38
N LYS A 22 -4.64 6.65 -12.23
CA LYS A 22 -3.22 6.33 -12.06
C LYS A 22 -2.34 7.46 -12.55
N ARG A 23 -1.52 8.04 -11.70
CA ARG A 23 -0.61 9.15 -12.04
C ARG A 23 0.86 8.86 -11.77
N GLY A 24 1.19 7.94 -10.88
CA GLY A 24 2.55 7.54 -10.61
C GLY A 24 2.76 6.12 -11.10
N GLU A 25 3.77 5.90 -11.94
CA GLU A 25 4.06 4.59 -12.49
C GLU A 25 5.07 3.82 -11.65
N PHE A 26 4.96 2.51 -11.67
CA PHE A 26 5.93 1.61 -11.08
C PHE A 26 7.25 1.66 -11.85
N SER A 27 8.36 1.83 -11.13
CA SER A 27 9.72 1.76 -11.68
C SER A 27 10.60 0.72 -10.99
N GLY A 28 10.07 0.03 -9.99
CA GLY A 28 10.79 -0.99 -9.24
C GLY A 28 11.73 -0.45 -8.18
N ILE A 29 12.36 -1.35 -7.46
CA ILE A 29 13.49 -1.02 -6.59
C ILE A 29 14.77 -1.26 -7.38
N VAL A 30 15.47 -0.20 -7.73
CA VAL A 30 16.86 -0.28 -8.15
C VAL A 30 17.71 0.15 -6.96
N SER A 31 18.64 -0.69 -6.55
CA SER A 31 19.54 -0.41 -5.45
C SER A 31 20.11 1.02 -5.55
N GLN A 32 19.86 1.82 -4.53
CA GLN A 32 20.43 3.16 -4.30
C GLN A 32 19.84 4.36 -5.07
N LYS A 33 18.80 4.20 -5.86
CA LYS A 33 18.04 5.35 -6.38
C LYS A 33 16.58 5.26 -5.95
N ALA A 34 16.00 6.39 -5.58
CA ALA A 34 14.60 6.47 -5.22
C ALA A 34 13.72 6.13 -6.43
N ASN A 35 13.41 4.88 -6.58
CA ASN A 35 12.45 4.40 -7.57
C ASN A 35 11.07 4.27 -6.93
N HIS A 36 10.05 4.29 -7.76
CA HIS A 36 8.67 4.14 -7.34
C HIS A 36 8.32 2.66 -7.20
N GLU A 37 8.14 2.19 -5.97
CA GLU A 37 7.94 0.78 -5.61
C GLU A 37 6.53 0.27 -5.91
N GLY A 38 5.63 1.15 -6.28
CA GLY A 38 4.24 0.86 -6.54
C GLY A 38 3.65 1.81 -7.56
N VAL A 39 2.35 2.00 -7.49
CA VAL A 39 1.62 2.98 -8.31
C VAL A 39 0.87 3.95 -7.41
N ASP A 40 0.75 5.19 -7.86
CA ASP A 40 -0.05 6.21 -7.18
C ASP A 40 -1.41 6.35 -7.85
N LEU A 41 -2.44 6.27 -7.04
CA LEU A 41 -3.83 6.29 -7.45
C LEU A 41 -4.53 7.49 -6.81
N TYR A 42 -5.09 8.35 -7.63
CA TYR A 42 -5.72 9.59 -7.22
C TYR A 42 -7.23 9.55 -7.43
N ASN A 43 -7.96 10.14 -6.50
CA ASN A 43 -9.35 10.46 -6.77
C ASN A 43 -9.41 11.75 -7.61
N SER A 44 -10.11 11.71 -8.73
CA SER A 44 -10.28 12.86 -9.62
C SER A 44 -10.90 14.08 -8.93
N ASN A 45 -11.80 13.83 -7.96
CA ASN A 45 -12.37 14.87 -7.12
C ASN A 45 -11.55 15.05 -5.83
N GLN A 46 -10.55 15.91 -5.84
CA GLN A 46 -9.71 16.20 -4.69
C GLN A 46 -10.45 16.91 -3.52
N LYS A 47 -11.64 17.41 -3.75
CA LYS A 47 -12.51 17.95 -2.68
C LYS A 47 -13.21 16.87 -1.87
N GLN A 48 -13.33 15.67 -2.41
CA GLN A 48 -13.87 14.53 -1.68
C GLN A 48 -12.83 14.05 -0.66
N VAL A 49 -13.14 14.17 0.61
CA VAL A 49 -12.22 13.81 1.71
C VAL A 49 -12.38 12.39 2.23
N ASP A 50 -13.56 11.80 2.05
CA ASP A 50 -13.86 10.43 2.48
C ASP A 50 -13.82 9.46 1.31
N VAL A 51 -12.60 9.21 0.80
CA VAL A 51 -12.37 8.28 -0.31
C VAL A 51 -12.04 6.91 0.24
N PRO A 52 -12.92 5.92 0.11
CA PRO A 52 -12.71 4.59 0.68
C PRO A 52 -11.64 3.83 -0.08
N ILE A 53 -10.86 3.06 0.67
CA ILE A 53 -9.87 2.12 0.14
C ILE A 53 -10.35 0.70 0.37
N PHE A 54 -10.28 -0.11 -0.67
CA PHE A 54 -10.68 -1.51 -0.68
C PHE A 54 -9.47 -2.42 -0.90
N PRO A 55 -9.47 -3.65 -0.34
CA PRO A 55 -8.43 -4.62 -0.65
C PRO A 55 -8.40 -4.96 -2.14
N ALA A 56 -7.22 -5.18 -2.66
CA ALA A 56 -7.04 -5.65 -4.03
C ALA A 56 -7.57 -7.07 -4.24
N SER A 57 -7.57 -7.87 -3.20
CA SER A 57 -8.11 -9.23 -3.16
C SER A 57 -8.41 -9.64 -1.73
N ASN A 58 -9.08 -10.77 -1.55
CA ASN A 58 -9.30 -11.34 -0.22
C ASN A 58 -7.96 -11.70 0.43
N GLY A 59 -7.86 -11.54 1.72
CA GLY A 59 -6.64 -11.83 2.45
C GLY A 59 -6.74 -11.55 3.94
N GLU A 60 -5.58 -11.56 4.58
CA GLU A 60 -5.41 -11.30 6.01
C GLU A 60 -4.56 -10.05 6.22
N VAL A 61 -5.01 -9.18 7.12
CA VAL A 61 -4.22 -8.03 7.54
C VAL A 61 -3.04 -8.51 8.39
N VAL A 62 -1.83 -8.24 7.92
CA VAL A 62 -0.59 -8.69 8.60
C VAL A 62 0.20 -7.54 9.21
N TYR A 63 -0.11 -6.30 8.85
CA TYR A 63 0.53 -5.12 9.40
C TYR A 63 -0.39 -3.90 9.33
N VAL A 64 -0.38 -3.10 10.39
CA VAL A 64 -1.08 -1.81 10.46
C VAL A 64 -0.16 -0.79 11.11
N ARG A 65 0.11 0.31 10.43
CA ARG A 65 0.81 1.47 10.99
C ARG A 65 -0.19 2.60 11.20
N LEU A 66 -0.24 3.09 12.41
CA LEU A 66 -1.07 4.23 12.84
C LEU A 66 -0.19 5.35 13.39
N GLY A 67 -0.80 6.48 13.69
CA GLY A 67 -0.18 7.57 14.43
C GLY A 67 0.60 8.58 13.57
N CYS A 68 0.51 8.47 12.24
CA CYS A 68 1.10 9.46 11.36
C CYS A 68 0.09 10.56 11.04
N GLU A 69 0.43 11.80 11.36
CA GLU A 69 -0.37 12.95 10.98
C GLU A 69 -0.29 13.22 9.47
N SER A 70 -1.26 13.98 8.97
CA SER A 70 -1.26 14.41 7.57
C SER A 70 -0.08 15.32 7.28
N SER A 71 0.66 15.03 6.24
CA SER A 71 1.69 15.93 5.72
C SER A 71 1.03 17.10 4.99
N LYS A 72 1.51 18.33 5.25
CA LYS A 72 0.90 19.53 4.67
C LYS A 72 1.66 20.03 3.46
N GLN A 73 2.90 20.41 3.63
CA GLN A 73 3.79 20.81 2.55
C GLN A 73 5.16 20.20 2.72
N PHE A 74 5.82 19.92 1.61
CA PHE A 74 7.08 19.18 1.58
C PHE A 74 8.20 19.86 2.39
N SER A 75 8.25 21.20 2.38
CA SER A 75 9.29 21.99 3.06
C SER A 75 9.05 22.20 4.56
N GLU A 76 7.82 21.98 5.04
CA GLU A 76 7.44 22.33 6.41
C GLU A 76 7.39 21.14 7.38
N ASN A 77 7.46 19.90 6.87
CA ASN A 77 7.14 18.69 7.64
C ASN A 77 8.11 17.53 7.39
N GLU A 78 9.42 17.77 7.44
CA GLU A 78 10.41 16.70 7.24
C GLU A 78 10.20 15.50 8.18
N ASN A 79 9.88 15.74 9.45
CA ASN A 79 9.61 14.68 10.42
C ASN A 79 8.32 13.88 10.09
N LEU A 80 7.29 14.53 9.58
CA LEU A 80 6.05 13.88 9.20
C LEU A 80 6.23 13.00 7.96
N ARG A 81 7.13 13.37 7.08
CA ARG A 81 7.45 12.60 5.86
C ARG A 81 8.08 11.25 6.17
N GLU A 82 8.87 11.13 7.21
CA GLU A 82 9.52 9.88 7.59
C GLU A 82 8.63 8.96 8.43
N CYS A 83 7.45 9.43 8.84
CA CYS A 83 6.53 8.62 9.62
C CYS A 83 6.11 7.36 8.84
N GLY A 84 6.15 6.22 9.50
CA GLY A 84 5.87 4.93 8.87
C GLY A 84 6.86 4.58 7.74
N ALA A 85 8.14 4.93 7.90
CA ALA A 85 9.19 4.78 6.89
C ALA A 85 8.86 5.47 5.54
N GLY A 86 8.11 6.56 5.59
CA GLY A 86 7.67 7.31 4.44
C GLY A 86 6.31 6.89 3.88
N TRP A 87 5.81 5.71 4.22
CA TRP A 87 4.47 5.27 3.82
C TRP A 87 3.33 5.92 4.62
N GLY A 88 3.64 6.59 5.71
CA GLY A 88 2.64 7.13 6.61
C GLY A 88 1.81 6.03 7.29
N ASN A 89 0.55 6.29 7.52
CA ASN A 89 -0.38 5.25 7.96
C ASN A 89 -0.61 4.28 6.81
N HIS A 90 -0.41 3.00 7.06
CA HIS A 90 -0.55 1.99 6.00
C HIS A 90 -0.98 0.62 6.55
N ILE A 91 -1.52 -0.17 5.65
CA ILE A 91 -1.96 -1.54 5.87
C ILE A 91 -1.21 -2.44 4.91
N VAL A 92 -0.81 -3.62 5.38
CA VAL A 92 -0.29 -4.70 4.55
C VAL A 92 -1.22 -5.89 4.67
N ILE A 93 -1.60 -6.45 3.53
CA ILE A 93 -2.46 -7.63 3.42
C ILE A 93 -1.68 -8.75 2.76
N LYS A 94 -1.74 -9.95 3.37
CA LYS A 94 -1.26 -11.20 2.79
C LYS A 94 -2.41 -11.92 2.10
N HIS A 95 -2.20 -12.28 0.85
CA HIS A 95 -3.20 -13.01 0.06
C HIS A 95 -2.92 -14.51 0.03
N PRO A 96 -3.94 -15.37 -0.21
CA PRO A 96 -3.77 -16.82 -0.28
C PRO A 96 -2.76 -17.27 -1.33
N SER A 97 -2.55 -16.48 -2.39
CA SER A 97 -1.54 -16.72 -3.43
C SER A 97 -0.09 -16.58 -2.94
N GLY A 98 0.11 -16.03 -1.73
CA GLY A 98 1.43 -15.75 -1.16
C GLY A 98 1.98 -14.37 -1.49
N ILE A 99 1.29 -13.56 -2.29
CA ILE A 99 1.64 -12.16 -2.51
C ILE A 99 1.11 -11.28 -1.38
N TYR A 100 1.76 -10.13 -1.21
CA TYR A 100 1.37 -9.08 -0.26
C TYR A 100 0.99 -7.82 -1.02
N THR A 101 0.08 -7.05 -0.46
CA THR A 101 -0.27 -5.72 -0.95
C THR A 101 -0.16 -4.70 0.16
N ARG A 102 0.30 -3.49 -0.18
CA ARG A 102 0.41 -2.36 0.74
C ARG A 102 -0.45 -1.21 0.26
N TYR A 103 -1.12 -0.58 1.21
CA TYR A 103 -2.00 0.57 1.03
C TYR A 103 -1.48 1.70 1.90
N ALA A 104 -0.81 2.67 1.31
CA ALA A 104 -0.07 3.70 2.03
C ALA A 104 -0.72 5.08 1.96
N HIS A 105 -0.19 6.00 2.76
CA HIS A 105 -0.63 7.38 2.90
C HIS A 105 -2.08 7.54 3.38
N LEU A 106 -2.55 6.57 4.19
CA LEU A 106 -3.91 6.59 4.73
C LEU A 106 -4.09 7.69 5.78
N ARG A 107 -5.34 8.07 6.01
CA ARG A 107 -5.68 9.03 7.07
C ARG A 107 -5.41 8.43 8.45
N HIS A 108 -4.98 9.27 9.40
CA HIS A 108 -4.70 8.87 10.78
C HIS A 108 -5.93 8.34 11.51
N ASP A 109 -7.11 8.85 11.17
CA ASP A 109 -8.42 8.46 11.72
C ASP A 109 -9.21 7.51 10.78
N GLY A 110 -8.56 7.05 9.69
CA GLY A 110 -9.22 6.36 8.60
C GLY A 110 -8.72 4.93 8.38
N ILE A 111 -8.29 4.22 9.41
CA ILE A 111 -7.98 2.80 9.33
C ILE A 111 -8.96 2.02 10.19
N PHE A 112 -9.67 1.06 9.57
CA PHE A 112 -10.78 0.34 10.19
C PHE A 112 -10.49 -1.12 10.47
N LYS A 113 -9.25 -1.56 10.27
CA LYS A 113 -8.83 -2.94 10.42
C LYS A 113 -7.65 -3.05 11.39
N VAL A 114 -7.53 -4.21 12.00
CA VAL A 114 -6.42 -4.58 12.88
C VAL A 114 -5.71 -5.82 12.34
N VAL A 115 -4.48 -6.04 12.77
CA VAL A 115 -3.72 -7.25 12.42
C VAL A 115 -4.51 -8.50 12.81
N GLY A 116 -4.58 -9.46 11.89
CA GLY A 116 -5.36 -10.69 12.03
C GLY A 116 -6.73 -10.67 11.39
N ASP A 117 -7.26 -9.50 11.04
CA ASP A 117 -8.55 -9.42 10.35
C ASP A 117 -8.50 -10.09 8.99
N GLN A 118 -9.53 -10.90 8.71
CA GLN A 118 -9.80 -11.41 7.37
C GLN A 118 -10.61 -10.36 6.60
N VAL A 119 -10.18 -10.06 5.39
CA VAL A 119 -10.83 -9.05 4.55
C VAL A 119 -11.19 -9.61 3.19
N ILE A 120 -12.26 -9.07 2.63
CA ILE A 120 -12.72 -9.36 1.27
C ILE A 120 -12.71 -8.07 0.44
N GLN A 121 -12.76 -8.20 -0.88
CA GLN A 121 -12.66 -7.07 -1.82
C GLN A 121 -13.69 -5.96 -1.60
N SER A 122 -14.84 -6.26 -1.02
CA SER A 122 -15.90 -5.29 -0.73
C SER A 122 -15.74 -4.55 0.61
N ASP A 123 -14.77 -4.95 1.43
CA ASP A 123 -14.53 -4.30 2.72
C ASP A 123 -13.84 -2.95 2.53
N ILE A 124 -14.27 -1.96 3.29
CA ILE A 124 -13.51 -0.71 3.42
C ILE A 124 -12.45 -0.92 4.48
N ILE A 125 -11.18 -0.86 4.08
CA ILE A 125 -10.06 -1.06 5.00
C ILE A 125 -9.52 0.26 5.56
N GLY A 126 -9.74 1.35 4.86
CA GLY A 126 -9.30 2.66 5.30
C GLY A 126 -9.81 3.77 4.39
N LEU A 127 -9.36 4.98 4.69
CA LEU A 127 -9.62 6.18 3.89
C LEU A 127 -8.33 6.73 3.32
N MET A 128 -8.40 7.15 2.06
CA MET A 128 -7.29 7.80 1.37
C MET A 128 -6.88 9.06 2.12
N GLY A 129 -5.58 9.24 2.33
CA GLY A 129 -5.03 10.36 3.07
C GLY A 129 -3.81 10.97 2.42
N ASN A 130 -3.04 11.66 3.25
CA ASN A 130 -1.84 12.39 2.84
C ASN A 130 -0.76 12.31 3.95
N SER A 131 -0.60 11.16 4.58
CA SER A 131 0.41 10.92 5.61
C SER A 131 1.71 10.38 5.01
N GLY A 132 2.83 10.59 5.71
CA GLY A 132 4.15 10.15 5.25
C GLY A 132 4.69 11.03 4.12
N ARG A 133 5.44 10.45 3.19
CA ARG A 133 6.01 11.14 2.01
C ARG A 133 4.95 11.36 0.93
N SER A 134 4.07 12.29 1.18
CA SER A 134 2.95 12.60 0.31
C SER A 134 2.69 14.11 0.30
N GLU A 135 2.51 14.69 -0.88
CA GLU A 135 2.19 16.11 -1.07
C GLU A 135 0.70 16.32 -1.33
N GLU A 136 0.04 15.34 -1.91
CA GLU A 136 -1.37 15.36 -2.25
C GLU A 136 -2.06 14.11 -1.75
N ARG A 137 -3.37 14.18 -1.52
CA ARG A 137 -4.15 13.01 -1.16
C ARG A 137 -4.14 12.00 -2.29
N HIS A 138 -3.60 10.82 -2.03
CA HIS A 138 -3.55 9.70 -2.96
C HIS A 138 -3.37 8.37 -2.21
N LEU A 139 -3.55 7.29 -2.92
CA LEU A 139 -3.17 5.96 -2.48
C LEU A 139 -1.87 5.56 -3.17
N HIS A 140 -0.84 5.27 -2.40
CA HIS A 140 0.33 4.54 -2.90
C HIS A 140 0.10 3.05 -2.67
N PHE A 141 0.10 2.28 -3.75
CA PHE A 141 -0.23 0.86 -3.75
C PHE A 141 0.95 0.03 -4.23
N GLU A 142 1.32 -0.98 -3.46
CA GLU A 142 2.41 -1.91 -3.79
C GLU A 142 1.90 -3.35 -3.81
N ILE A 143 2.49 -4.14 -4.72
CA ILE A 143 2.41 -5.60 -4.70
C ILE A 143 3.81 -6.13 -4.48
N GLY A 144 3.97 -7.11 -3.60
CA GLY A 144 5.29 -7.66 -3.30
C GLY A 144 5.29 -9.09 -2.80
N ILE A 145 6.51 -9.57 -2.63
CA ILE A 145 6.82 -10.86 -2.03
C ILE A 145 7.66 -10.61 -0.79
N PHE A 146 7.40 -11.36 0.25
CA PHE A 146 8.13 -11.31 1.51
C PHE A 146 8.42 -12.74 1.97
N ASP A 147 9.70 -13.04 2.20
CA ASP A 147 10.13 -14.34 2.70
C ASP A 147 9.97 -14.40 4.22
N GLY A 148 9.35 -15.47 4.72
CA GLY A 148 9.09 -15.65 6.14
C GLY A 148 7.79 -14.98 6.61
N ALA A 149 7.69 -14.76 7.93
CA ALA A 149 6.55 -14.09 8.55
C ALA A 149 6.77 -12.58 8.59
N PHE A 150 5.76 -11.83 8.16
CA PHE A 150 5.77 -10.37 8.30
C PHE A 150 5.67 -10.02 9.79
N ASP A 151 6.59 -9.18 10.29
CA ASP A 151 6.57 -8.75 11.68
C ASP A 151 5.47 -7.72 11.91
N SER A 152 4.39 -8.16 12.54
CA SER A 152 3.23 -7.31 12.81
C SER A 152 3.45 -6.29 13.93
N CYS A 153 4.49 -6.46 14.74
CA CYS A 153 4.79 -5.60 15.89
C CYS A 153 6.04 -4.75 15.70
N GLY A 154 6.79 -4.99 14.62
CA GLY A 154 8.03 -4.29 14.32
C GLY A 154 7.81 -2.96 13.59
N PRO A 155 8.91 -2.27 13.22
CA PRO A 155 8.84 -1.09 12.37
C PRO A 155 8.35 -1.45 10.97
N SER A 156 7.97 -0.44 10.21
CA SER A 156 7.57 -0.61 8.80
C SER A 156 8.67 -1.27 7.99
N GLN A 157 8.31 -2.26 7.19
CA GLN A 157 9.23 -3.13 6.46
C GLN A 157 8.97 -3.06 4.96
N SER A 158 10.03 -3.02 4.16
CA SER A 158 9.95 -3.19 2.70
C SER A 158 9.66 -4.65 2.34
N PHE A 159 9.03 -4.88 1.20
CA PHE A 159 8.98 -6.21 0.61
C PHE A 159 10.37 -6.62 0.10
N ASP A 160 10.65 -7.92 0.11
CA ASP A 160 11.91 -8.45 -0.44
C ASP A 160 11.98 -8.23 -1.95
N LYS A 161 10.84 -8.30 -2.61
CA LYS A 161 10.68 -8.00 -4.02
C LYS A 161 9.34 -7.30 -4.25
N VAL A 162 9.37 -6.19 -4.98
CA VAL A 162 8.14 -5.53 -5.48
C VAL A 162 7.83 -6.00 -6.89
N LEU A 163 6.54 -6.11 -7.18
CA LEU A 163 6.01 -6.58 -8.46
C LEU A 163 5.27 -5.43 -9.14
N ASP A 164 5.34 -5.40 -10.47
CA ASP A 164 4.64 -4.37 -11.24
C ASP A 164 3.12 -4.58 -11.15
N PRO A 165 2.36 -3.62 -10.59
CA PRO A 165 0.91 -3.74 -10.47
C PRO A 165 0.18 -3.91 -11.81
N ILE A 166 0.75 -3.45 -12.91
CA ILE A 166 0.14 -3.59 -14.26
C ILE A 166 0.00 -5.07 -14.65
N ASP A 167 0.91 -5.92 -14.20
CA ASP A 167 0.86 -7.37 -14.43
C ASP A 167 -0.33 -8.04 -13.73
N TYR A 168 -0.95 -7.33 -12.79
CA TYR A 168 -2.10 -7.77 -11.99
C TYR A 168 -3.39 -7.03 -12.35
N GLY A 169 -3.36 -6.20 -13.40
CA GLY A 169 -4.53 -5.48 -13.90
C GLY A 169 -4.80 -4.14 -13.21
N ILE A 170 -3.80 -3.57 -12.54
CA ILE A 170 -3.90 -2.28 -11.85
C ILE A 170 -3.09 -1.20 -12.52
#